data_bcb1549009426714a1d928517ff9c3b6
#
_entry.id   bcb1549009426714a1d928517ff9c3b6
#
_cell.length_a   1.000
_cell.length_b   1.000
_cell.length_c   1.000
_cell.angle_alpha   90.00
_cell.angle_beta   90.00
_cell.angle_gamma   90.00
#
_symmetry.space_group_name_H-M   'P 1'
#
loop_
_entity.id
_entity.type
_entity.pdbx_description
1 polymer ?
#
loop_
_entity_poly.entity_id
_entity_poly.type
_entity_poly.pdbx_seq_one_letter_code
_entity_poly.pdbx_strand_id
1 'polypeptide(L)'
;MLSKKEIKLIKFIKYTPIFIVGIICLLITTLLSIEKNVSLKKDLENLQKDYLEKNREIIKNEVNKVFDYIEHKKLNSEDELKENLKDRVEEAFTLVNYIYEKYKNTETKEQIINRIKDSLRPIRFNDNRGYFYISGMDGINILHPINPEFENKSVINYKDNFGNFVLKSIINNLQNKKETFTTLYWQKPDDSTHQYKKITFNKIFEPYNFIIGTGEYLNDFENITKEEVLSYISTIRYDKNGYISVIDEKGVYLSHIEKSYIGVNRIDLKDENGVMITKEILNLAKDGNDGYLKYIGTIKPQTKLPSEKISYIKGFTDWNWAITTGFYTDELEKQIIDRQAEIKDRYTKNLTNLFLISFLLTGVFLSISFYISKRLEKRFYKYKEQVLNHIKKNREKDTILAQQAKMAAMGEMLENIAHQWRQPLSTISTI
;
A
#
# COMPACT_ATOMS: atom_id res chain seq x y z
N MET A 1 -47.66 -33.05 60.02
CA MET A 1 -46.86 -31.81 59.78
C MET A 1 -45.49 -32.17 59.21
N LEU A 2 -44.97 -31.35 58.26
CA LEU A 2 -43.62 -31.50 57.75
C LEU A 2 -42.60 -31.14 58.83
N SER A 3 -41.52 -31.91 58.98
CA SER A 3 -40.43 -31.54 59.89
C SER A 3 -39.68 -30.33 59.34
N LYS A 4 -39.02 -29.51 60.20
CA LYS A 4 -38.20 -28.35 59.76
C LYS A 4 -37.13 -28.72 58.73
N LYS A 5 -36.56 -29.95 58.82
CA LYS A 5 -35.58 -30.48 57.85
C LYS A 5 -36.19 -30.73 56.46
N GLU A 6 -37.39 -31.24 56.40
CA GLU A 6 -38.10 -31.54 55.16
C GLU A 6 -38.52 -30.26 54.43
N ILE A 7 -38.99 -29.24 55.16
CA ILE A 7 -39.31 -27.93 54.60
C ILE A 7 -38.04 -27.31 53.98
N LYS A 8 -36.87 -27.43 54.62
CA LYS A 8 -35.59 -26.95 54.14
C LYS A 8 -35.15 -27.68 52.87
N LEU A 9 -35.33 -29.00 52.79
CA LEU A 9 -35.04 -29.84 51.66
C LEU A 9 -35.90 -29.45 50.42
N ILE A 10 -37.20 -29.28 50.63
CA ILE A 10 -38.14 -28.85 49.55
C ILE A 10 -37.76 -27.49 49.00
N LYS A 11 -37.46 -26.52 49.89
CA LYS A 11 -36.96 -25.23 49.45
C LYS A 11 -35.65 -25.33 48.65
N PHE A 12 -34.74 -26.18 49.08
CA PHE A 12 -33.47 -26.41 48.35
C PHE A 12 -33.74 -26.99 46.97
N ILE A 13 -34.55 -28.03 46.83
CA ILE A 13 -34.90 -28.63 45.50
C ILE A 13 -35.58 -27.58 44.60
N LYS A 14 -36.37 -26.67 45.14
CA LYS A 14 -37.11 -25.66 44.40
C LYS A 14 -36.23 -24.53 43.88
N TYR A 15 -35.31 -24.01 44.68
CA TYR A 15 -34.57 -22.79 44.35
C TYR A 15 -33.16 -23.02 43.81
N THR A 16 -32.51 -24.18 44.12
CA THR A 16 -31.14 -24.45 43.67
C THR A 16 -31.00 -24.52 42.17
N PRO A 17 -31.86 -25.20 41.37
CA PRO A 17 -31.72 -25.23 39.93
C PRO A 17 -31.84 -23.83 39.27
N ILE A 18 -32.76 -23.01 39.82
CA ILE A 18 -32.97 -21.63 39.34
C ILE A 18 -31.71 -20.80 39.58
N PHE A 19 -31.10 -20.92 40.76
CA PHE A 19 -29.90 -20.18 41.16
C PHE A 19 -28.67 -20.62 40.31
N ILE A 20 -28.52 -21.94 40.10
CA ILE A 20 -27.43 -22.47 39.27
C ILE A 20 -27.54 -21.99 37.83
N VAL A 21 -28.73 -22.05 37.23
CA VAL A 21 -28.96 -21.53 35.85
C VAL A 21 -28.64 -20.04 35.77
N GLY A 22 -29.08 -19.25 36.75
CA GLY A 22 -28.77 -17.80 36.79
C GLY A 22 -27.27 -17.51 36.83
N ILE A 23 -26.52 -18.24 37.68
CA ILE A 23 -25.05 -18.13 37.77
C ILE A 23 -24.39 -18.52 36.46
N ILE A 24 -24.77 -19.63 35.84
CA ILE A 24 -24.18 -20.10 34.57
C ILE A 24 -24.41 -19.07 33.47
N CYS A 25 -25.63 -18.54 33.33
CA CYS A 25 -25.94 -17.50 32.35
C CYS A 25 -25.10 -16.23 32.57
N LEU A 26 -24.94 -15.79 33.81
CA LEU A 26 -24.13 -14.62 34.17
C LEU A 26 -22.64 -14.85 33.84
N LEU A 27 -22.10 -16.06 34.16
CA LEU A 27 -20.71 -16.42 33.83
C LEU A 27 -20.46 -16.42 32.30
N ILE A 28 -21.38 -17.02 31.54
CA ILE A 28 -21.25 -17.04 30.06
C ILE A 28 -21.30 -15.62 29.50
N THR A 29 -22.23 -14.79 29.96
CA THR A 29 -22.34 -13.40 29.48
C THR A 29 -21.11 -12.57 29.82
N THR A 30 -20.55 -12.74 31.02
CA THR A 30 -19.32 -12.04 31.41
C THR A 30 -18.11 -12.51 30.60
N LEU A 31 -17.94 -13.81 30.36
CA LEU A 31 -16.86 -14.34 29.53
C LEU A 31 -16.93 -13.81 28.09
N LEU A 32 -18.12 -13.84 27.47
CA LEU A 32 -18.32 -13.28 26.12
C LEU A 32 -18.05 -11.77 26.06
N SER A 33 -18.42 -11.03 27.12
CA SER A 33 -18.12 -9.60 27.20
C SER A 33 -16.62 -9.32 27.32
N ILE A 34 -15.89 -10.12 28.12
CA ILE A 34 -14.43 -10.02 28.25
C ILE A 34 -13.76 -10.32 26.91
N GLU A 35 -14.13 -11.41 26.25
CA GLU A 35 -13.59 -11.80 24.92
C GLU A 35 -13.77 -10.67 23.91
N LYS A 36 -14.98 -10.08 23.84
CA LYS A 36 -15.26 -8.94 22.94
C LYS A 36 -14.40 -7.72 23.26
N ASN A 37 -14.22 -7.37 24.52
CA ASN A 37 -13.37 -6.24 24.91
C ASN A 37 -11.89 -6.47 24.56
N VAL A 38 -11.37 -7.68 24.72
CA VAL A 38 -10.00 -8.04 24.29
C VAL A 38 -9.85 -7.94 22.77
N SER A 39 -10.83 -8.44 22.00
CA SER A 39 -10.87 -8.32 20.54
C SER A 39 -10.89 -6.86 20.11
N LEU A 40 -11.72 -6.00 20.73
CA LEU A 40 -11.76 -4.58 20.42
C LEU A 40 -10.39 -3.91 20.62
N LYS A 41 -9.73 -4.18 21.74
CA LYS A 41 -8.39 -3.61 22.00
C LYS A 41 -7.39 -4.01 20.93
N LYS A 42 -7.35 -5.28 20.53
CA LYS A 42 -6.50 -5.80 19.48
C LYS A 42 -6.81 -5.16 18.10
N ASP A 43 -8.09 -5.02 17.77
CA ASP A 43 -8.52 -4.41 16.50
C ASP A 43 -8.10 -2.92 16.42
N LEU A 44 -8.16 -2.19 17.55
CA LEU A 44 -7.72 -0.81 17.63
C LEU A 44 -6.19 -0.66 17.51
N GLU A 45 -5.42 -1.56 18.12
CA GLU A 45 -3.96 -1.59 18.01
C GLU A 45 -3.51 -1.92 16.56
N ASN A 46 -4.13 -2.93 15.94
CA ASN A 46 -3.83 -3.30 14.55
C ASN A 46 -4.18 -2.19 13.57
N LEU A 47 -5.29 -1.48 13.78
CA LEU A 47 -5.74 -0.39 12.93
C LEU A 47 -4.64 0.67 12.71
N GLN A 48 -3.97 1.10 13.77
CA GLN A 48 -2.91 2.11 13.68
C GLN A 48 -1.73 1.60 12.84
N LYS A 49 -1.34 0.35 13.05
CA LYS A 49 -0.25 -0.27 12.30
C LYS A 49 -0.60 -0.42 10.82
N ASP A 50 -1.80 -0.93 10.52
CA ASP A 50 -2.27 -1.17 9.16
C ASP A 50 -2.36 0.15 8.35
N TYR A 51 -2.85 1.23 8.98
CA TYR A 51 -2.91 2.54 8.34
C TYR A 51 -1.52 3.10 8.05
N LEU A 52 -0.58 2.95 8.98
CA LEU A 52 0.80 3.40 8.78
C LEU A 52 1.49 2.62 7.64
N GLU A 53 1.38 1.30 7.65
CA GLU A 53 1.95 0.43 6.61
C GLU A 53 1.34 0.72 5.24
N LYS A 54 0.02 0.85 5.16
CA LYS A 54 -0.68 1.21 3.92
C LYS A 54 -0.21 2.55 3.35
N ASN A 55 -0.07 3.58 4.18
CA ASN A 55 0.41 4.88 3.71
C ASN A 55 1.87 4.83 3.28
N ARG A 56 2.72 4.07 3.97
CA ARG A 56 4.10 3.81 3.54
C ARG A 56 4.15 3.14 2.17
N GLU A 57 3.31 2.15 1.93
CA GLU A 57 3.22 1.47 0.64
C GLU A 57 2.77 2.43 -0.48
N ILE A 58 1.76 3.26 -0.22
CA ILE A 58 1.28 4.27 -1.18
C ILE A 58 2.43 5.18 -1.60
N ILE A 59 3.13 5.81 -0.66
CA ILE A 59 4.21 6.75 -0.99
C ILE A 59 5.39 6.07 -1.68
N LYS A 60 5.71 4.82 -1.32
CA LYS A 60 6.72 4.01 -2.00
C LYS A 60 6.33 3.74 -3.46
N ASN A 61 5.09 3.35 -3.69
CA ASN A 61 4.59 3.07 -5.03
C ASN A 61 4.57 4.33 -5.91
N GLU A 62 4.22 5.50 -5.36
CA GLU A 62 4.24 6.76 -6.11
C GLU A 62 5.67 7.17 -6.50
N VAL A 63 6.66 7.01 -5.62
CA VAL A 63 8.07 7.26 -5.97
C VAL A 63 8.55 6.25 -7.03
N ASN A 64 8.21 4.98 -6.91
CA ASN A 64 8.63 3.97 -7.89
C ASN A 64 8.04 4.24 -9.28
N LYS A 65 6.76 4.64 -9.38
CA LYS A 65 6.16 5.05 -10.68
C LYS A 65 6.94 6.19 -11.34
N VAL A 66 7.34 7.18 -10.54
CA VAL A 66 8.14 8.29 -11.04
C VAL A 66 9.54 7.84 -11.44
N PHE A 67 10.16 6.99 -10.64
CA PHE A 67 11.46 6.40 -10.94
C PHE A 67 11.44 5.64 -12.28
N ASP A 68 10.47 4.75 -12.47
CA ASP A 68 10.29 3.98 -13.69
C ASP A 68 10.03 4.89 -14.92
N TYR A 69 9.27 5.97 -14.73
CA TYR A 69 9.03 6.96 -15.77
C TYR A 69 10.34 7.67 -16.18
N ILE A 70 11.15 8.11 -15.21
CA ILE A 70 12.45 8.76 -15.47
C ILE A 70 13.38 7.80 -16.22
N GLU A 71 13.49 6.55 -15.74
CA GLU A 71 14.32 5.52 -16.36
C GLU A 71 13.91 5.24 -17.81
N HIS A 72 12.61 5.06 -18.05
CA HIS A 72 12.06 4.88 -19.38
C HIS A 72 12.33 6.08 -20.31
N LYS A 73 12.12 7.30 -19.82
CA LYS A 73 12.41 8.52 -20.59
C LYS A 73 13.89 8.65 -20.93
N LYS A 74 14.77 8.35 -19.97
CA LYS A 74 16.21 8.37 -20.19
C LYS A 74 16.66 7.31 -21.21
N LEU A 75 16.18 6.07 -21.06
CA LEU A 75 16.54 4.99 -21.98
C LEU A 75 16.14 5.28 -23.44
N ASN A 76 14.97 5.87 -23.63
CA ASN A 76 14.46 6.17 -24.97
C ASN A 76 14.96 7.50 -25.53
N SER A 77 15.59 8.34 -24.72
CA SER A 77 16.00 9.70 -25.13
C SER A 77 16.96 9.72 -26.31
N GLU A 78 17.91 8.79 -26.38
CA GLU A 78 18.85 8.72 -27.53
C GLU A 78 18.16 8.28 -28.83
N ASP A 79 17.20 7.37 -28.75
CA ASP A 79 16.44 6.91 -29.91
C ASP A 79 15.46 8.00 -30.40
N GLU A 80 14.77 8.69 -29.47
CA GLU A 80 13.96 9.89 -29.80
C GLU A 80 14.81 10.97 -30.47
N LEU A 81 16.04 11.21 -29.99
CA LEU A 81 16.97 12.14 -30.58
C LEU A 81 17.34 11.74 -32.02
N LYS A 82 17.68 10.47 -32.23
CA LYS A 82 18.03 9.96 -33.56
C LYS A 82 16.86 10.08 -34.54
N GLU A 83 15.65 9.77 -34.12
CA GLU A 83 14.44 9.93 -34.93
C GLU A 83 14.21 11.40 -35.31
N ASN A 84 14.25 12.32 -34.33
CA ASN A 84 14.15 13.75 -34.58
C ASN A 84 15.20 14.26 -35.58
N LEU A 85 16.47 13.86 -35.45
CA LEU A 85 17.52 14.26 -36.37
C LEU A 85 17.29 13.73 -37.78
N LYS A 86 16.80 12.50 -37.90
CA LYS A 86 16.44 11.91 -39.19
C LYS A 86 15.30 12.69 -39.85
N ASP A 87 14.24 12.97 -39.14
CA ASP A 87 13.09 13.73 -39.64
C ASP A 87 13.51 15.11 -40.14
N ARG A 88 14.35 15.82 -39.40
CA ARG A 88 14.89 17.14 -39.84
C ARG A 88 15.69 17.06 -41.13
N VAL A 89 16.54 16.04 -41.27
CA VAL A 89 17.32 15.90 -42.54
C VAL A 89 16.39 15.48 -43.69
N GLU A 90 15.35 14.66 -43.45
CA GLU A 90 14.36 14.35 -44.50
C GLU A 90 13.56 15.56 -44.95
N GLU A 91 13.19 16.48 -44.04
CA GLU A 91 12.60 17.78 -44.39
C GLU A 91 13.53 18.62 -45.30
N ALA A 92 14.80 18.74 -44.87
CA ALA A 92 15.81 19.47 -45.68
C ALA A 92 16.07 18.79 -47.04
N PHE A 93 16.13 17.47 -47.05
CA PHE A 93 16.33 16.68 -48.26
C PHE A 93 15.16 16.83 -49.24
N THR A 94 13.94 16.86 -48.73
CA THR A 94 12.74 17.11 -49.56
C THR A 94 12.81 18.52 -50.22
N LEU A 95 13.21 19.55 -49.47
CA LEU A 95 13.39 20.90 -49.98
C LEU A 95 14.50 20.95 -51.03
N VAL A 96 15.64 20.34 -50.75
CA VAL A 96 16.78 20.27 -51.68
C VAL A 96 16.41 19.54 -52.98
N ASN A 97 15.70 18.43 -52.89
CA ASN A 97 15.23 17.69 -54.04
C ASN A 97 14.22 18.49 -54.88
N TYR A 98 13.30 19.22 -54.23
CA TYR A 98 12.36 20.08 -54.92
C TYR A 98 13.11 21.19 -55.72
N ILE A 99 14.11 21.84 -55.11
CA ILE A 99 14.92 22.85 -55.79
C ILE A 99 15.66 22.26 -56.97
N TYR A 100 16.32 21.10 -56.79
CA TYR A 100 17.01 20.40 -57.84
C TYR A 100 16.08 20.06 -59.00
N GLU A 101 14.99 19.34 -58.78
CA GLU A 101 14.04 18.93 -59.80
C GLU A 101 13.46 20.10 -60.58
N LYS A 102 13.18 21.26 -59.93
CA LYS A 102 12.63 22.44 -60.55
C LYS A 102 13.59 23.14 -61.47
N TYR A 103 14.91 23.16 -61.16
CA TYR A 103 15.89 24.00 -61.85
C TYR A 103 16.93 23.19 -62.63
N LYS A 104 17.04 21.86 -62.49
CA LYS A 104 18.07 21.01 -63.12
C LYS A 104 18.23 21.18 -64.65
N ASN A 105 17.17 21.58 -65.34
CA ASN A 105 17.19 21.77 -66.81
C ASN A 105 17.31 23.25 -67.24
N THR A 106 17.28 24.21 -66.28
CA THR A 106 17.27 25.66 -66.61
C THR A 106 18.44 26.44 -66.03
N GLU A 107 19.09 25.86 -64.99
CA GLU A 107 20.20 26.56 -64.31
C GLU A 107 21.45 25.67 -64.22
N THR A 108 22.60 26.31 -64.02
CA THR A 108 23.87 25.59 -63.80
C THR A 108 23.90 24.95 -62.42
N LYS A 109 24.76 23.90 -62.26
CA LYS A 109 24.97 23.25 -60.96
C LYS A 109 25.27 24.29 -59.84
N GLU A 110 26.11 25.28 -60.11
CA GLU A 110 26.50 26.29 -59.14
C GLU A 110 25.34 27.18 -58.74
N GLN A 111 24.50 27.59 -59.69
CA GLN A 111 23.27 28.36 -59.36
C GLN A 111 22.32 27.58 -58.50
N ILE A 112 22.10 26.30 -58.77
CA ILE A 112 21.22 25.44 -57.98
C ILE A 112 21.79 25.24 -56.57
N ILE A 113 23.11 24.98 -56.42
CA ILE A 113 23.76 24.88 -55.11
C ILE A 113 23.60 26.16 -54.32
N ASN A 114 23.72 27.34 -54.91
CA ASN A 114 23.52 28.62 -54.24
C ASN A 114 22.05 28.77 -53.74
N ARG A 115 21.05 28.37 -54.55
CA ARG A 115 19.64 28.36 -54.12
C ARG A 115 19.43 27.44 -52.92
N ILE A 116 20.05 26.25 -52.93
CA ILE A 116 20.00 25.29 -51.81
C ILE A 116 20.62 25.91 -50.55
N LYS A 117 21.81 26.53 -50.69
CA LYS A 117 22.50 27.20 -49.58
C LYS A 117 21.64 28.32 -49.00
N ASP A 118 21.07 29.19 -49.85
CA ASP A 118 20.24 30.32 -49.43
C ASP A 118 18.96 29.86 -48.73
N SER A 119 18.38 28.71 -49.15
CA SER A 119 17.20 28.16 -48.56
C SER A 119 17.46 27.48 -47.19
N LEU A 120 18.60 26.82 -47.01
CA LEU A 120 18.91 26.10 -45.76
C LEU A 120 19.65 26.97 -44.73
N ARG A 121 20.41 27.98 -45.17
CA ARG A 121 21.23 28.87 -44.33
C ARG A 121 20.46 29.51 -43.16
N PRO A 122 19.24 30.08 -43.36
CA PRO A 122 18.52 30.75 -42.29
C PRO A 122 17.80 29.77 -41.31
N ILE A 123 17.67 28.49 -41.63
CA ILE A 123 16.90 27.56 -40.84
C ILE A 123 17.61 27.28 -39.52
N ARG A 124 16.88 27.48 -38.41
CA ARG A 124 17.29 27.17 -37.05
C ARG A 124 16.17 26.45 -36.34
N PHE A 125 16.54 25.55 -35.41
CA PHE A 125 15.63 24.81 -34.55
C PHE A 125 16.32 24.54 -33.22
N ASN A 126 15.60 23.96 -32.23
CA ASN A 126 16.12 23.62 -30.90
C ASN A 126 16.84 24.84 -30.27
N ASP A 127 16.12 25.95 -30.05
CA ASP A 127 16.64 27.20 -29.47
C ASP A 127 17.91 27.73 -30.20
N ASN A 128 17.90 27.70 -31.53
CA ASN A 128 18.98 28.12 -32.41
C ASN A 128 20.24 27.24 -32.41
N ARG A 129 20.26 26.12 -31.68
CA ARG A 129 21.39 25.19 -31.71
C ARG A 129 21.44 24.32 -32.97
N GLY A 130 20.25 23.95 -33.48
CA GLY A 130 20.09 23.13 -34.66
C GLY A 130 20.26 23.94 -35.97
N TYR A 131 21.01 23.40 -36.91
CA TYR A 131 21.26 23.95 -38.24
C TYR A 131 21.62 22.85 -39.22
N PHE A 132 21.42 23.08 -40.51
CA PHE A 132 21.86 22.17 -41.57
C PHE A 132 23.24 22.55 -42.09
N TYR A 133 24.06 21.57 -42.38
CA TYR A 133 25.31 21.75 -43.07
C TYR A 133 25.34 20.87 -44.32
N ILE A 134 26.16 21.27 -45.32
CA ILE A 134 26.38 20.53 -46.55
C ILE A 134 27.89 20.38 -46.79
N SER A 135 28.33 19.14 -47.01
CA SER A 135 29.73 18.85 -47.35
C SER A 135 29.81 17.90 -48.56
N GLY A 136 30.74 18.12 -49.45
CA GLY A 136 31.04 17.18 -50.55
C GLY A 136 31.66 15.89 -50.03
N MET A 137 31.43 14.81 -50.76
CA MET A 137 32.13 13.52 -50.51
C MET A 137 33.64 13.63 -50.80
N ASP A 138 34.09 14.69 -51.47
CA ASP A 138 35.49 15.09 -51.68
C ASP A 138 36.13 15.82 -50.49
N GLY A 139 35.34 16.05 -49.45
CA GLY A 139 35.79 16.74 -48.23
C GLY A 139 35.71 18.25 -48.25
N ILE A 140 35.14 18.87 -49.29
CA ILE A 140 34.92 20.32 -49.37
C ILE A 140 33.62 20.67 -48.65
N ASN A 141 33.68 21.64 -47.75
CA ASN A 141 32.48 22.16 -47.06
C ASN A 141 31.74 23.13 -48.00
N ILE A 142 30.46 22.85 -48.25
CA ILE A 142 29.61 23.65 -49.15
C ILE A 142 28.77 24.67 -48.35
N LEU A 143 28.21 24.28 -47.23
CA LEU A 143 27.42 25.15 -46.38
C LEU A 143 27.70 24.83 -44.89
N HIS A 144 28.08 25.84 -44.11
CA HIS A 144 28.20 25.79 -42.69
C HIS A 144 27.70 27.08 -42.03
N PRO A 145 26.42 27.19 -41.68
CA PRO A 145 25.82 28.48 -41.26
C PRO A 145 26.45 29.12 -40.04
N ILE A 146 27.04 28.30 -39.13
CA ILE A 146 27.67 28.79 -37.90
C ILE A 146 29.15 29.20 -38.14
N ASN A 147 29.87 28.44 -38.97
CA ASN A 147 31.28 28.68 -39.26
C ASN A 147 31.48 28.88 -40.77
N PRO A 148 31.04 30.00 -41.34
CA PRO A 148 31.13 30.26 -42.78
C PRO A 148 32.56 30.24 -43.33
N GLU A 149 33.57 30.42 -42.47
CA GLU A 149 34.99 30.36 -42.82
C GLU A 149 35.43 28.98 -43.30
N PHE A 150 34.68 27.92 -43.06
CA PHE A 150 34.92 26.56 -43.59
C PHE A 150 34.37 26.38 -45.01
N GLU A 151 33.45 27.26 -45.48
CA GLU A 151 32.83 27.08 -46.78
C GLU A 151 33.86 27.22 -47.91
N ASN A 152 33.72 26.39 -48.95
CA ASN A 152 34.59 26.26 -50.09
C ASN A 152 36.04 25.83 -49.74
N LYS A 153 36.26 25.30 -48.52
CA LYS A 153 37.56 24.77 -48.09
C LYS A 153 37.46 23.26 -47.82
N SER A 154 38.55 22.57 -48.00
CA SER A 154 38.64 21.17 -47.60
C SER A 154 38.79 21.09 -46.08
N VAL A 155 37.83 20.41 -45.44
CA VAL A 155 37.82 20.13 -44.00
C VAL A 155 38.02 18.62 -43.70
N ILE A 156 38.47 17.90 -44.70
CA ILE A 156 38.67 16.42 -44.57
C ILE A 156 39.69 16.07 -43.49
N ASN A 157 40.68 16.91 -43.24
CA ASN A 157 41.70 16.73 -42.22
C ASN A 157 41.43 17.51 -40.93
N TYR A 158 40.25 18.11 -40.80
CA TYR A 158 39.89 18.81 -39.57
C TYR A 158 39.66 17.77 -38.45
N LYS A 159 40.31 17.98 -37.32
CA LYS A 159 40.23 17.10 -36.14
C LYS A 159 39.52 17.80 -35.02
N ASP A 160 38.75 16.99 -34.26
CA ASP A 160 38.23 17.43 -32.97
C ASP A 160 39.35 17.47 -31.90
N ASN A 161 39.04 17.95 -30.70
CA ASN A 161 39.99 18.06 -29.58
C ASN A 161 40.51 16.70 -29.09
N PHE A 162 39.89 15.59 -29.53
CA PHE A 162 40.28 14.22 -29.23
C PHE A 162 41.10 13.59 -30.33
N GLY A 163 41.39 14.34 -31.42
CA GLY A 163 42.21 13.87 -32.54
C GLY A 163 41.45 13.09 -33.62
N ASN A 164 40.09 13.01 -33.54
CA ASN A 164 39.30 12.32 -34.54
C ASN A 164 39.02 13.19 -35.74
N PHE A 165 39.13 12.64 -36.95
CA PHE A 165 38.78 13.37 -38.18
C PHE A 165 37.26 13.45 -38.33
N VAL A 166 36.68 14.63 -38.18
CA VAL A 166 35.24 14.85 -38.12
C VAL A 166 34.54 14.45 -39.43
N LEU A 167 34.85 15.14 -40.56
CA LEU A 167 34.17 14.84 -41.83
C LEU A 167 34.58 13.52 -42.42
N LYS A 168 35.84 13.10 -42.25
CA LYS A 168 36.31 11.80 -42.72
C LYS A 168 35.58 10.67 -42.03
N SER A 169 35.24 10.75 -40.76
CA SER A 169 34.44 9.76 -40.04
C SER A 169 33.02 9.66 -40.61
N ILE A 170 32.38 10.80 -40.95
CA ILE A 170 31.07 10.80 -41.61
C ILE A 170 31.15 10.12 -42.99
N ILE A 171 32.12 10.48 -43.81
CA ILE A 171 32.32 9.94 -45.15
C ILE A 171 32.58 8.41 -45.07
N ASN A 172 33.44 7.97 -44.18
CA ASN A 172 33.71 6.53 -43.98
C ASN A 172 32.46 5.74 -43.60
N ASN A 173 31.63 6.29 -42.74
CA ASN A 173 30.37 5.65 -42.32
C ASN A 173 29.33 5.60 -43.46
N LEU A 174 29.45 6.48 -44.47
CA LEU A 174 28.56 6.55 -45.62
C LEU A 174 29.05 5.70 -46.82
N GLN A 175 30.28 5.14 -46.80
CA GLN A 175 30.86 4.44 -47.95
C GLN A 175 29.98 3.34 -48.56
N ASN A 176 29.18 2.65 -47.74
CA ASN A 176 28.28 1.58 -48.16
C ASN A 176 26.82 1.82 -47.78
N LYS A 177 26.49 3.07 -47.42
CA LYS A 177 25.15 3.48 -46.96
C LYS A 177 24.80 4.83 -47.53
N LYS A 178 23.51 5.06 -47.79
CA LYS A 178 23.01 6.38 -48.22
C LYS A 178 22.79 7.35 -47.08
N GLU A 179 22.69 6.85 -45.87
CA GLU A 179 22.45 7.63 -44.64
C GLU A 179 23.16 6.97 -43.44
N THR A 180 23.54 7.77 -42.45
CA THR A 180 24.21 7.30 -41.24
C THR A 180 24.11 8.28 -40.09
N PHE A 181 24.12 7.74 -38.86
CA PHE A 181 24.42 8.51 -37.64
C PHE A 181 25.91 8.48 -37.37
N THR A 182 26.45 9.62 -36.93
CA THR A 182 27.86 9.71 -36.53
C THR A 182 27.96 10.52 -35.23
N THR A 183 28.65 10.00 -34.24
CA THR A 183 28.99 10.74 -33.02
C THR A 183 30.35 11.41 -33.17
N LEU A 184 30.44 12.67 -32.87
CA LEU A 184 31.65 13.49 -32.98
C LEU A 184 31.66 14.60 -31.91
N TYR A 185 32.75 15.32 -31.79
CA TYR A 185 32.84 16.50 -30.94
C TYR A 185 32.85 17.77 -31.78
N TRP A 186 32.02 18.75 -31.43
CA TRP A 186 31.88 20.01 -32.17
C TRP A 186 31.54 21.18 -31.25
N GLN A 187 31.91 22.38 -31.69
CA GLN A 187 31.60 23.64 -31.00
C GLN A 187 30.10 23.94 -31.07
N LYS A 188 29.54 24.51 -30.02
CA LYS A 188 28.18 25.02 -30.02
C LYS A 188 28.10 26.37 -30.70
N PRO A 189 26.92 26.79 -31.23
CA PRO A 189 26.73 28.11 -31.82
C PRO A 189 27.02 29.28 -30.85
N ASP A 190 26.78 29.07 -29.56
CA ASP A 190 26.97 30.05 -28.47
C ASP A 190 28.31 29.88 -27.70
N ASP A 191 29.04 28.78 -27.95
CA ASP A 191 30.36 28.53 -27.35
C ASP A 191 31.34 27.96 -28.39
N SER A 192 32.13 28.84 -28.99
CA SER A 192 33.18 28.50 -29.94
C SER A 192 34.50 28.04 -29.29
N THR A 193 34.58 28.05 -27.95
CA THR A 193 35.83 27.77 -27.22
C THR A 193 35.95 26.30 -26.81
N HIS A 194 34.82 25.63 -26.62
CA HIS A 194 34.76 24.22 -26.21
C HIS A 194 34.09 23.37 -27.26
N GLN A 195 34.44 22.09 -27.28
CA GLN A 195 33.78 21.10 -28.11
C GLN A 195 32.95 20.16 -27.24
N TYR A 196 31.74 19.90 -27.68
CA TYR A 196 30.73 19.07 -27.00
C TYR A 196 30.42 17.83 -27.83
N LYS A 197 30.10 16.74 -27.17
CA LYS A 197 29.68 15.52 -27.82
C LYS A 197 28.36 15.73 -28.56
N LYS A 198 28.39 15.50 -29.88
CA LYS A 198 27.29 15.71 -30.81
C LYS A 198 26.96 14.47 -31.58
N ILE A 199 25.69 14.10 -31.66
CA ILE A 199 25.18 13.11 -32.60
C ILE A 199 24.72 13.84 -33.83
N THR A 200 25.14 13.35 -35.02
CA THR A 200 24.71 13.91 -36.32
C THR A 200 24.02 12.83 -37.13
N PHE A 201 23.00 13.19 -37.89
CA PHE A 201 22.44 12.38 -38.96
C PHE A 201 22.83 12.97 -40.29
N ASN A 202 23.25 12.11 -41.22
CA ASN A 202 23.86 12.48 -42.48
C ASN A 202 23.25 11.64 -43.61
N LYS A 203 22.84 12.31 -44.71
CA LYS A 203 22.25 11.66 -45.89
C LYS A 203 22.90 12.19 -47.18
N ILE A 204 23.19 11.27 -48.12
CA ILE A 204 23.80 11.63 -49.41
C ILE A 204 22.72 12.11 -50.37
N PHE A 205 22.96 13.28 -50.99
CA PHE A 205 22.21 13.76 -52.14
C PHE A 205 22.98 13.33 -53.42
N GLU A 206 22.53 12.25 -54.01
CA GLU A 206 23.23 11.58 -55.13
C GLU A 206 23.49 12.46 -56.35
N PRO A 207 22.54 13.34 -56.80
CA PRO A 207 22.74 14.15 -58.01
C PRO A 207 24.01 15.01 -58.01
N TYR A 208 24.43 15.45 -56.83
CA TYR A 208 25.61 16.31 -56.67
C TYR A 208 26.72 15.69 -55.83
N ASN A 209 26.50 14.48 -55.35
CA ASN A 209 27.44 13.70 -54.49
C ASN A 209 27.89 14.52 -53.28
N PHE A 210 26.93 15.12 -52.60
CA PHE A 210 27.16 15.82 -51.33
C PHE A 210 26.30 15.27 -50.16
N ILE A 211 26.72 15.54 -48.95
CA ILE A 211 26.10 15.12 -47.72
C ILE A 211 25.29 16.31 -47.20
N ILE A 212 24.01 16.06 -46.86
CA ILE A 212 23.19 16.95 -46.05
C ILE A 212 23.14 16.38 -44.61
N GLY A 213 23.47 17.19 -43.63
CA GLY A 213 23.48 16.76 -42.25
C GLY A 213 22.98 17.79 -41.26
N THR A 214 22.56 17.31 -40.13
CA THR A 214 22.30 18.09 -38.91
C THR A 214 22.72 17.29 -37.69
N GLY A 215 22.68 17.89 -36.51
CA GLY A 215 23.01 17.20 -35.29
C GLY A 215 22.63 17.97 -34.05
N GLU A 216 22.55 17.28 -32.93
CA GLU A 216 22.23 17.83 -31.61
C GLU A 216 23.31 17.41 -30.59
N TYR A 217 23.51 18.26 -29.59
CA TYR A 217 24.45 18.02 -28.50
C TYR A 217 23.80 17.16 -27.40
N LEU A 218 24.46 16.06 -27.05
CA LEU A 218 23.90 15.09 -26.10
C LEU A 218 23.55 15.73 -24.74
N ASN A 219 24.42 16.61 -24.23
CA ASN A 219 24.17 17.27 -22.93
C ASN A 219 22.96 18.20 -22.96
N ASP A 220 22.75 18.91 -24.10
CA ASP A 220 21.61 19.83 -24.24
C ASP A 220 20.31 19.03 -24.36
N PHE A 221 20.31 17.95 -25.11
CA PHE A 221 19.15 17.06 -25.23
C PHE A 221 18.80 16.39 -23.89
N GLU A 222 19.81 15.93 -23.14
CA GLU A 222 19.61 15.40 -21.80
C GLU A 222 18.99 16.44 -20.85
N ASN A 223 19.43 17.70 -20.93
CA ASN A 223 18.85 18.77 -20.12
C ASN A 223 17.39 19.06 -20.51
N ILE A 224 17.05 19.05 -21.81
CA ILE A 224 15.65 19.16 -22.26
C ILE A 224 14.82 18.00 -21.69
N THR A 225 15.34 16.77 -21.78
CA THR A 225 14.67 15.59 -21.23
C THR A 225 14.45 15.74 -19.71
N LYS A 226 15.44 16.24 -18.98
CA LYS A 226 15.31 16.53 -17.53
C LYS A 226 14.22 17.56 -17.25
N GLU A 227 14.17 18.65 -18.04
CA GLU A 227 13.13 19.69 -17.89
C GLU A 227 11.73 19.15 -18.18
N GLU A 228 11.54 18.35 -19.23
CA GLU A 228 10.27 17.68 -19.53
C GLU A 228 9.84 16.76 -18.38
N VAL A 229 10.75 15.95 -17.86
CA VAL A 229 10.51 15.06 -16.74
C VAL A 229 10.12 15.84 -15.49
N LEU A 230 10.84 16.89 -15.13
CA LEU A 230 10.53 17.75 -13.99
C LEU A 230 9.18 18.46 -14.15
N SER A 231 8.87 18.93 -15.37
CA SER A 231 7.58 19.51 -15.69
C SER A 231 6.45 18.52 -15.43
N TYR A 232 6.56 17.29 -15.92
CA TYR A 232 5.59 16.23 -15.67
C TYR A 232 5.47 15.92 -14.16
N ILE A 233 6.59 15.69 -13.47
CA ILE A 233 6.63 15.42 -12.02
C ILE A 233 5.93 16.54 -11.24
N SER A 234 6.12 17.80 -11.65
CA SER A 234 5.49 18.95 -11.00
C SER A 234 3.95 18.94 -11.05
N THR A 235 3.36 18.19 -11.98
CA THR A 235 1.89 18.04 -12.13
C THR A 235 1.31 16.92 -11.28
N ILE A 236 2.14 15.98 -10.82
CA ILE A 236 1.67 14.80 -10.08
C ILE A 236 1.07 15.22 -8.76
N ARG A 237 -0.18 14.81 -8.56
CA ARG A 237 -0.93 14.95 -7.30
C ARG A 237 -1.62 13.63 -7.01
N TYR A 238 -1.60 13.23 -5.77
CA TYR A 238 -2.33 12.06 -5.29
C TYR A 238 -2.83 12.32 -3.88
N ASP A 239 -3.89 11.62 -3.49
CA ASP A 239 -4.57 11.92 -2.23
C ASP A 239 -4.89 13.42 -2.06
N LYS A 240 -4.99 13.92 -0.82
CA LYS A 240 -5.30 15.33 -0.50
C LYS A 240 -4.09 16.25 -0.57
N ASN A 241 -2.92 15.76 -0.15
CA ASN A 241 -1.69 16.56 0.01
C ASN A 241 -0.45 15.89 -0.62
N GLY A 242 -0.65 14.80 -1.39
CA GLY A 242 0.45 14.07 -2.00
C GLY A 242 1.05 14.84 -3.18
N TYR A 243 2.37 14.95 -3.21
CA TYR A 243 3.16 15.55 -4.28
C TYR A 243 4.56 14.94 -4.30
N ILE A 244 5.23 15.03 -5.43
CA ILE A 244 6.60 14.54 -5.58
C ILE A 244 7.56 15.71 -5.52
N SER A 245 8.66 15.55 -4.80
CA SER A 245 9.80 16.46 -4.80
C SER A 245 11.02 15.78 -5.41
N VAL A 246 11.82 16.56 -6.14
CA VAL A 246 13.09 16.13 -6.68
C VAL A 246 14.16 17.11 -6.21
N ILE A 247 15.27 16.58 -5.71
CA ILE A 247 16.39 17.35 -5.15
C ILE A 247 17.68 16.86 -5.82
N ASP A 248 18.55 17.80 -6.25
CA ASP A 248 19.86 17.45 -6.81
C ASP A 248 20.90 17.14 -5.71
N GLU A 249 22.06 16.66 -6.10
CA GLU A 249 23.18 16.32 -5.21
C GLU A 249 23.71 17.51 -4.36
N LYS A 250 23.42 18.73 -4.78
CA LYS A 250 23.82 19.96 -4.07
C LYS A 250 22.78 20.42 -3.06
N GLY A 251 21.60 19.80 -3.02
CA GLY A 251 20.49 20.19 -2.15
C GLY A 251 19.57 21.25 -2.76
N VAL A 252 19.65 21.48 -4.08
CA VAL A 252 18.72 22.35 -4.81
C VAL A 252 17.44 21.58 -5.12
N TYR A 253 16.30 22.15 -4.79
CA TYR A 253 14.99 21.57 -5.12
C TYR A 253 14.68 21.84 -6.59
N LEU A 254 14.62 20.78 -7.38
CA LEU A 254 14.28 20.85 -8.82
C LEU A 254 12.77 20.77 -9.06
N SER A 255 12.02 20.06 -8.18
CA SER A 255 10.56 20.00 -8.18
C SER A 255 10.03 20.00 -6.75
N HIS A 256 9.01 20.81 -6.49
CA HIS A 256 8.32 20.89 -5.20
C HIS A 256 6.93 21.52 -5.36
N ILE A 257 5.96 21.16 -4.47
CA ILE A 257 4.62 21.78 -4.46
C ILE A 257 4.67 23.29 -4.21
N GLU A 258 5.58 23.72 -3.33
CA GLU A 258 5.83 25.14 -3.05
C GLU A 258 6.82 25.67 -4.07
N LYS A 259 6.31 26.49 -5.00
CA LYS A 259 7.11 27.01 -6.13
C LYS A 259 8.31 27.85 -5.68
N SER A 260 8.21 28.53 -4.54
CA SER A 260 9.30 29.32 -3.97
C SER A 260 10.52 28.50 -3.55
N TYR A 261 10.41 27.17 -3.50
CA TYR A 261 11.53 26.29 -3.17
C TYR A 261 12.30 25.84 -4.42
N ILE A 262 11.67 25.90 -5.59
CA ILE A 262 12.30 25.45 -6.84
C ILE A 262 13.46 26.37 -7.20
N GLY A 263 14.62 25.78 -7.49
CA GLY A 263 15.88 26.47 -7.78
C GLY A 263 16.65 26.94 -6.53
N VAL A 264 16.12 26.69 -5.32
CA VAL A 264 16.76 27.12 -4.08
C VAL A 264 17.51 25.96 -3.45
N ASN A 265 18.79 26.21 -3.10
CA ASN A 265 19.58 25.29 -2.28
C ASN A 265 19.10 25.34 -0.83
N ARG A 266 18.70 24.19 -0.29
CA ARG A 266 18.19 24.06 1.08
C ARG A 266 18.92 22.97 1.88
N ILE A 267 20.19 22.76 1.57
CA ILE A 267 21.00 21.71 2.22
C ILE A 267 21.08 21.89 3.75
N ASP A 268 21.08 23.13 4.23
CA ASP A 268 21.17 23.48 5.65
C ASP A 268 19.80 23.62 6.34
N LEU A 269 18.72 23.24 5.67
CA LEU A 269 17.37 23.31 6.23
C LEU A 269 17.24 22.37 7.42
N LYS A 270 16.96 22.94 8.60
CA LYS A 270 16.67 22.20 9.83
C LYS A 270 15.18 22.25 10.17
N ASP A 271 14.67 21.16 10.69
CA ASP A 271 13.36 21.16 11.34
C ASP A 271 13.45 21.67 12.81
N GLU A 272 12.29 21.72 13.49
CA GLU A 272 12.20 22.18 14.89
C GLU A 272 12.98 21.26 15.87
N ASN A 273 13.26 20.01 15.48
CA ASN A 273 14.05 19.06 16.26
C ASN A 273 15.55 19.09 15.89
N GLY A 274 15.96 20.00 14.99
CA GLY A 274 17.34 20.13 14.53
C GLY A 274 17.77 19.13 13.45
N VAL A 275 16.84 18.34 12.89
CA VAL A 275 17.11 17.41 11.79
C VAL A 275 17.41 18.18 10.50
N MET A 276 18.56 17.93 9.88
CA MET A 276 18.94 18.51 8.59
C MET A 276 18.20 17.77 7.46
N ILE A 277 16.95 18.17 7.19
CA ILE A 277 16.01 17.45 6.33
C ILE A 277 16.61 17.09 4.96
N THR A 278 17.10 18.09 4.23
CA THR A 278 17.63 17.90 2.87
C THR A 278 18.87 17.01 2.88
N LYS A 279 19.76 17.19 3.86
CA LYS A 279 20.97 16.40 4.01
C LYS A 279 20.65 14.93 4.30
N GLU A 280 19.69 14.66 5.18
CA GLU A 280 19.28 13.28 5.49
C GLU A 280 18.58 12.62 4.27
N ILE A 281 17.79 13.38 3.49
CA ILE A 281 17.21 12.88 2.23
C ILE A 281 18.32 12.47 1.26
N LEU A 282 19.34 13.31 1.05
CA LEU A 282 20.45 13.01 0.15
C LEU A 282 21.30 11.83 0.65
N ASN A 283 21.52 11.73 1.96
CA ASN A 283 22.23 10.59 2.55
C ASN A 283 21.50 9.26 2.29
N LEU A 284 20.16 9.24 2.41
CA LEU A 284 19.35 8.06 2.11
C LEU A 284 19.33 7.72 0.63
N ALA A 285 19.34 8.73 -0.24
CA ALA A 285 19.32 8.55 -1.70
C ALA A 285 20.68 8.18 -2.30
N LYS A 286 21.74 8.28 -1.52
CA LYS A 286 23.11 8.05 -1.98
C LYS A 286 23.26 6.66 -2.58
N ASP A 287 24.03 6.56 -3.67
CA ASP A 287 24.34 5.30 -4.38
C ASP A 287 23.07 4.53 -4.85
N GLY A 288 21.94 5.24 -5.09
CA GLY A 288 20.69 4.65 -5.55
C GLY A 288 19.87 3.96 -4.46
N ASN A 289 20.27 4.14 -3.19
CA ASN A 289 19.54 3.57 -2.06
C ASN A 289 18.16 4.20 -1.87
N ASP A 290 17.34 3.55 -1.05
CA ASP A 290 16.00 4.00 -0.69
C ASP A 290 15.74 3.86 0.81
N GLY A 291 14.78 4.61 1.33
CA GLY A 291 14.44 4.56 2.74
C GLY A 291 13.33 5.51 3.14
N TYR A 292 12.96 5.42 4.43
CA TYR A 292 11.97 6.31 5.05
C TYR A 292 12.64 7.28 6.00
N LEU A 293 12.21 8.55 5.95
CA LEU A 293 12.63 9.59 6.89
C LEU A 293 11.40 10.21 7.57
N LYS A 294 11.46 10.32 8.89
CA LYS A 294 10.45 11.01 9.70
C LYS A 294 11.04 12.33 10.19
N TYR A 295 10.32 13.43 9.95
CA TYR A 295 10.77 14.78 10.30
C TYR A 295 9.58 15.74 10.43
N ILE A 296 9.77 16.94 10.97
CA ILE A 296 8.77 18.00 10.94
C ILE A 296 8.88 18.76 9.62
N GLY A 297 7.93 18.54 8.71
CA GLY A 297 7.85 19.26 7.44
C GLY A 297 7.61 20.74 7.67
N THR A 298 8.37 21.61 7.02
CA THR A 298 8.33 23.05 7.26
C THR A 298 7.02 23.71 6.86
N ILE A 299 6.35 23.20 5.82
CA ILE A 299 5.08 23.76 5.35
C ILE A 299 4.21 22.63 4.82
N LYS A 300 3.06 22.41 5.47
CA LYS A 300 2.00 21.56 4.95
C LYS A 300 1.19 22.37 3.91
N PRO A 301 0.93 21.82 2.68
CA PRO A 301 0.34 22.60 1.59
C PRO A 301 -0.99 23.29 1.92
N GLN A 302 -1.88 22.63 2.64
CA GLN A 302 -3.23 23.16 2.96
C GLN A 302 -3.22 24.18 4.10
N THR A 303 -2.49 23.92 5.17
CA THR A 303 -2.51 24.74 6.40
C THR A 303 -1.42 25.80 6.44
N LYS A 304 -0.36 25.61 5.61
CA LYS A 304 0.87 26.42 5.63
C LYS A 304 1.61 26.41 6.96
N LEU A 305 1.31 25.44 7.83
CA LEU A 305 1.95 25.24 9.13
C LEU A 305 2.89 24.04 9.11
N PRO A 306 3.93 24.01 9.95
CA PRO A 306 4.76 22.84 10.16
C PRO A 306 3.90 21.65 10.64
N SER A 307 4.21 20.47 10.15
CA SER A 307 3.54 19.24 10.56
C SER A 307 4.47 18.04 10.41
N GLU A 308 4.33 17.07 11.28
CA GLU A 308 5.13 15.83 11.22
C GLU A 308 4.83 15.08 9.93
N LYS A 309 5.89 14.69 9.21
CA LYS A 309 5.83 14.03 7.91
C LYS A 309 6.69 12.77 7.88
N ILE A 310 6.18 11.72 7.28
CA ILE A 310 6.95 10.53 6.92
C ILE A 310 7.10 10.54 5.41
N SER A 311 8.34 10.57 4.93
CA SER A 311 8.66 10.55 3.50
C SER A 311 9.39 9.26 3.14
N TYR A 312 9.12 8.76 1.93
CA TYR A 312 9.92 7.76 1.26
C TYR A 312 10.83 8.46 0.24
N ILE A 313 12.07 8.04 0.20
CA ILE A 313 13.14 8.61 -0.62
C ILE A 313 13.73 7.49 -1.46
N LYS A 314 14.08 7.80 -2.73
CA LYS A 314 14.81 6.89 -3.61
C LYS A 314 15.78 7.70 -4.47
N GLY A 315 17.03 7.23 -4.57
CA GLY A 315 18.07 7.85 -5.38
C GLY A 315 17.99 7.43 -6.84
N PHE A 316 18.15 8.37 -7.77
CA PHE A 316 18.35 8.12 -9.20
C PHE A 316 19.78 8.53 -9.55
N THR A 317 20.68 7.56 -9.63
CA THR A 317 22.14 7.76 -9.72
C THR A 317 22.58 8.47 -10.98
N ASP A 318 21.94 8.19 -12.11
CA ASP A 318 22.36 8.69 -13.42
C ASP A 318 22.27 10.23 -13.55
N TRP A 319 21.32 10.83 -12.82
CA TRP A 319 21.16 12.29 -12.77
C TRP A 319 21.48 12.89 -11.40
N ASN A 320 21.96 12.06 -10.46
CA ASN A 320 22.21 12.42 -9.08
C ASN A 320 21.00 13.10 -8.40
N TRP A 321 19.80 12.53 -8.63
CA TRP A 321 18.55 13.04 -8.07
C TRP A 321 18.08 12.20 -6.88
N ALA A 322 17.59 12.88 -5.86
CA ALA A 322 16.77 12.27 -4.81
C ALA A 322 15.30 12.53 -5.09
N ILE A 323 14.52 11.48 -5.31
CA ILE A 323 13.08 11.54 -5.56
C ILE A 323 12.39 11.21 -4.25
N THR A 324 11.48 12.06 -3.81
CA THR A 324 10.83 11.88 -2.51
C THR A 324 9.39 12.32 -2.52
N THR A 325 8.57 11.62 -1.74
CA THR A 325 7.22 12.01 -1.38
C THR A 325 6.88 11.53 0.01
N GLY A 326 5.78 12.02 0.61
CA GLY A 326 5.41 11.62 1.96
C GLY A 326 4.00 12.02 2.33
N PHE A 327 3.53 11.50 3.47
CA PHE A 327 2.26 11.83 4.09
C PHE A 327 2.45 12.49 5.46
N TYR A 328 1.46 13.26 5.90
CA TYR A 328 1.45 13.95 7.19
C TYR A 328 0.77 13.10 8.25
N THR A 329 1.38 12.96 9.42
CA THR A 329 0.90 12.06 10.49
C THR A 329 -0.36 12.57 11.17
N ASP A 330 -0.59 13.88 11.22
CA ASP A 330 -1.82 14.48 11.76
C ASP A 330 -3.07 14.10 10.95
N GLU A 331 -2.95 13.94 9.64
CA GLU A 331 -4.04 13.44 8.78
C GLU A 331 -4.31 11.96 9.03
N LEU A 332 -3.23 11.19 9.18
CA LEU A 332 -3.32 9.79 9.54
C LEU A 332 -3.99 9.61 10.90
N GLU A 333 -3.58 10.38 11.91
CA GLU A 333 -4.18 10.36 13.25
C GLU A 333 -5.68 10.67 13.20
N LYS A 334 -6.08 11.68 12.43
CA LYS A 334 -7.50 12.00 12.27
C LYS A 334 -8.30 10.85 11.67
N GLN A 335 -7.79 10.23 10.59
CA GLN A 335 -8.44 9.07 9.97
C GLN A 335 -8.55 7.89 10.95
N ILE A 336 -7.50 7.66 11.75
CA ILE A 336 -7.49 6.63 12.78
C ILE A 336 -8.54 6.92 13.84
N ILE A 337 -8.64 8.16 14.34
CA ILE A 337 -9.64 8.56 15.34
C ILE A 337 -11.06 8.35 14.81
N ASP A 338 -11.35 8.80 13.60
CA ASP A 338 -12.67 8.62 12.97
C ASP A 338 -13.03 7.14 12.85
N ARG A 339 -12.08 6.32 12.41
CA ARG A 339 -12.28 4.87 12.26
C ARG A 339 -12.39 4.15 13.60
N GLN A 340 -11.64 4.58 14.61
CA GLN A 340 -11.78 4.07 15.98
C GLN A 340 -13.17 4.37 16.56
N ALA A 341 -13.73 5.55 16.28
CA ALA A 341 -15.07 5.90 16.70
C ALA A 341 -16.13 4.98 16.08
N GLU A 342 -16.02 4.71 14.76
CA GLU A 342 -16.91 3.77 14.07
C GLU A 342 -16.81 2.34 14.64
N ILE A 343 -15.59 1.86 14.88
CA ILE A 343 -15.37 0.53 15.46
C ILE A 343 -16.00 0.47 16.84
N LYS A 344 -15.76 1.45 17.72
CA LYS A 344 -16.34 1.52 19.06
C LYS A 344 -17.87 1.53 19.03
N ASP A 345 -18.48 2.33 18.16
CA ASP A 345 -19.94 2.37 18.00
C ASP A 345 -20.50 0.99 17.61
N ARG A 346 -19.87 0.33 16.62
CA ARG A 346 -20.25 -1.03 16.19
C ARG A 346 -20.13 -2.04 17.34
N TYR A 347 -19.04 -1.98 18.11
CA TYR A 347 -18.85 -2.86 19.25
C TYR A 347 -19.89 -2.59 20.34
N THR A 348 -20.19 -1.34 20.64
CA THR A 348 -21.23 -0.99 21.62
C THR A 348 -22.59 -1.54 21.21
N LYS A 349 -22.98 -1.39 19.94
CA LYS A 349 -24.21 -1.99 19.41
C LYS A 349 -24.22 -3.51 19.52
N ASN A 350 -23.11 -4.15 19.17
CA ASN A 350 -22.97 -5.61 19.28
C ASN A 350 -23.04 -6.10 20.73
N LEU A 351 -22.41 -5.41 21.68
CA LEU A 351 -22.51 -5.71 23.11
C LEU A 351 -23.95 -5.53 23.61
N THR A 352 -24.62 -4.45 23.25
CA THR A 352 -26.02 -4.22 23.60
C THR A 352 -26.91 -5.36 23.12
N ASN A 353 -26.76 -5.78 21.86
CA ASN A 353 -27.48 -6.91 21.30
C ASN A 353 -27.16 -8.22 22.03
N LEU A 354 -25.89 -8.47 22.38
CA LEU A 354 -25.47 -9.62 23.14
C LEU A 354 -26.15 -9.65 24.53
N PHE A 355 -26.19 -8.51 25.22
CA PHE A 355 -26.87 -8.41 26.52
C PHE A 355 -28.38 -8.65 26.41
N LEU A 356 -29.04 -8.09 25.38
CA LEU A 356 -30.48 -8.29 25.13
C LEU A 356 -30.78 -9.77 24.86
N ILE A 357 -30.03 -10.42 23.97
CA ILE A 357 -30.19 -11.84 23.65
C ILE A 357 -29.93 -12.71 24.89
N SER A 358 -28.86 -12.42 25.63
CA SER A 358 -28.51 -13.11 26.86
C SER A 358 -29.60 -12.96 27.93
N PHE A 359 -30.18 -11.78 28.09
CA PHE A 359 -31.28 -11.51 29.00
C PHE A 359 -32.53 -12.31 28.64
N LEU A 360 -32.91 -12.34 27.36
CA LEU A 360 -34.05 -13.10 26.87
C LEU A 360 -33.84 -14.62 27.09
N LEU A 361 -32.66 -15.14 26.73
CA LEU A 361 -32.33 -16.57 26.94
C LEU A 361 -32.33 -16.93 28.43
N THR A 362 -31.76 -16.07 29.27
CA THR A 362 -31.78 -16.26 30.72
C THR A 362 -33.22 -16.34 31.24
N GLY A 363 -34.12 -15.46 30.80
CA GLY A 363 -35.54 -15.48 31.13
C GLY A 363 -36.23 -16.80 30.75
N VAL A 364 -35.92 -17.32 29.54
CA VAL A 364 -36.45 -18.60 29.08
C VAL A 364 -35.92 -19.75 29.94
N PHE A 365 -34.61 -19.81 30.20
CA PHE A 365 -34.02 -20.87 31.03
C PHE A 365 -34.49 -20.84 32.48
N LEU A 366 -34.65 -19.65 33.06
CA LEU A 366 -35.23 -19.50 34.40
C LEU A 366 -36.69 -19.95 34.43
N SER A 367 -37.49 -19.66 33.41
CA SER A 367 -38.88 -20.11 33.30
C SER A 367 -38.98 -21.62 33.21
N ILE A 368 -38.11 -22.26 32.39
CA ILE A 368 -38.01 -23.73 32.29
C ILE A 368 -37.58 -24.34 33.62
N SER A 369 -36.54 -23.75 34.25
CA SER A 369 -36.04 -24.22 35.56
C SER A 369 -37.12 -24.12 36.64
N PHE A 370 -37.87 -23.01 36.66
CA PHE A 370 -38.99 -22.85 37.57
C PHE A 370 -40.09 -23.91 37.35
N TYR A 371 -40.45 -24.15 36.08
CA TYR A 371 -41.45 -25.20 35.74
C TYR A 371 -41.00 -26.59 36.20
N ILE A 372 -39.74 -26.97 35.92
CA ILE A 372 -39.15 -28.25 36.32
C ILE A 372 -39.13 -28.33 37.88
N SER A 373 -38.68 -27.27 38.55
CA SER A 373 -38.62 -27.24 40.00
C SER A 373 -40.01 -27.44 40.64
N LYS A 374 -41.03 -26.79 40.12
CA LYS A 374 -42.41 -26.94 40.58
C LYS A 374 -42.95 -28.35 40.33
N ARG A 375 -42.59 -28.97 39.23
CA ARG A 375 -42.97 -30.35 38.90
C ARG A 375 -42.27 -31.37 39.80
N LEU A 376 -40.98 -31.15 40.08
CA LEU A 376 -40.21 -31.97 41.04
C LEU A 376 -40.76 -31.86 42.46
N GLU A 377 -41.10 -30.66 42.93
CA GLU A 377 -41.74 -30.42 44.21
C GLU A 377 -43.04 -31.22 44.34
N LYS A 378 -43.91 -31.17 43.31
CA LYS A 378 -45.20 -31.88 43.29
C LYS A 378 -45.00 -33.43 43.32
N ARG A 379 -44.02 -33.95 42.56
CA ARG A 379 -43.68 -35.38 42.59
C ARG A 379 -43.13 -35.79 43.94
N PHE A 380 -42.31 -34.98 44.58
CA PHE A 380 -41.75 -35.27 45.90
C PHE A 380 -42.84 -35.40 46.94
N TYR A 381 -43.81 -34.47 46.95
CA TYR A 381 -44.97 -34.60 47.87
C TYR A 381 -45.77 -35.87 47.63
N LYS A 382 -46.06 -36.22 46.39
CA LYS A 382 -46.79 -37.43 46.03
C LYS A 382 -46.04 -38.72 46.48
N TYR A 383 -44.74 -38.75 46.26
CA TYR A 383 -43.89 -39.87 46.65
C TYR A 383 -43.84 -40.04 48.17
N LYS A 384 -43.72 -38.93 48.90
CA LYS A 384 -43.74 -38.91 50.35
C LYS A 384 -45.08 -39.43 50.88
N GLU A 385 -46.18 -39.01 50.32
CA GLU A 385 -47.52 -39.53 50.72
C GLU A 385 -47.62 -41.03 50.48
N GLN A 386 -47.13 -41.53 49.38
CA GLN A 386 -47.07 -43.00 49.11
C GLN A 386 -46.22 -43.75 50.16
N VAL A 387 -45.07 -43.21 50.50
CA VAL A 387 -44.19 -43.84 51.53
C VAL A 387 -44.86 -43.82 52.87
N LEU A 388 -45.48 -42.73 53.28
CA LEU A 388 -46.22 -42.68 54.54
C LEU A 388 -47.39 -43.66 54.58
N ASN A 389 -48.13 -43.81 53.51
CA ASN A 389 -49.21 -44.75 53.38
C ASN A 389 -48.69 -46.22 53.43
N HIS A 390 -47.54 -46.51 52.82
CA HIS A 390 -46.89 -47.80 52.95
C HIS A 390 -46.44 -48.11 54.38
N ILE A 391 -45.83 -47.13 55.05
CA ILE A 391 -45.43 -47.29 56.46
C ILE A 391 -46.64 -47.52 57.31
N LYS A 392 -47.75 -46.82 57.13
CA LYS A 392 -48.99 -47.02 57.85
C LYS A 392 -49.57 -48.40 57.64
N LYS A 393 -49.65 -48.88 56.38
CA LYS A 393 -50.11 -50.21 56.05
C LYS A 393 -49.21 -51.29 56.66
N ASN A 394 -47.89 -51.13 56.65
CA ASN A 394 -46.97 -52.05 57.28
C ASN A 394 -47.16 -52.11 58.78
N ARG A 395 -47.34 -50.96 59.48
CA ARG A 395 -47.65 -50.96 60.93
C ARG A 395 -48.97 -51.60 61.25
N GLU A 396 -49.99 -51.42 60.42
CA GLU A 396 -51.28 -52.10 60.56
C GLU A 396 -51.09 -53.61 60.41
N LYS A 397 -50.33 -54.09 59.44
CA LYS A 397 -49.98 -55.49 59.26
C LYS A 397 -49.18 -56.01 60.44
N ASP A 398 -48.19 -55.29 60.92
CA ASP A 398 -47.37 -55.69 62.06
C ASP A 398 -48.24 -55.82 63.34
N THR A 399 -49.22 -54.86 63.51
CA THR A 399 -50.19 -54.93 64.62
C THR A 399 -51.08 -56.17 64.52
N ILE A 400 -51.59 -56.53 63.33
CA ILE A 400 -52.42 -57.72 63.11
C ILE A 400 -51.59 -58.98 63.37
N LEU A 401 -50.34 -59.01 62.84
CA LEU A 401 -49.45 -60.15 63.10
C LEU A 401 -49.13 -60.32 64.59
N ALA A 402 -48.87 -59.19 65.27
CA ALA A 402 -48.67 -59.28 66.76
C ALA A 402 -49.94 -59.76 67.51
N GLN A 403 -51.13 -59.31 67.09
CA GLN A 403 -52.40 -59.84 67.64
C GLN A 403 -52.59 -61.35 67.33
N GLN A 404 -52.30 -61.82 66.10
CA GLN A 404 -52.36 -63.19 65.71
C GLN A 404 -51.35 -64.03 66.50
N ALA A 405 -50.12 -63.55 66.65
CA ALA A 405 -49.12 -64.23 67.49
C ALA A 405 -49.54 -64.34 68.95
N LYS A 406 -50.17 -63.25 69.50
CA LYS A 406 -50.73 -63.25 70.85
C LYS A 406 -51.87 -64.26 70.96
N MET A 407 -52.79 -64.33 69.99
CA MET A 407 -53.88 -65.28 69.97
C MET A 407 -53.37 -66.76 69.85
N ALA A 408 -52.37 -66.95 68.99
CA ALA A 408 -51.73 -68.24 68.84
C ALA A 408 -51.09 -68.72 70.18
N ALA A 409 -50.34 -67.84 70.85
CA ALA A 409 -49.73 -68.12 72.14
C ALA A 409 -50.77 -68.32 73.21
N MET A 410 -51.92 -67.60 73.18
CA MET A 410 -53.07 -67.88 74.06
C MET A 410 -53.73 -69.23 73.76
N GLY A 411 -53.85 -69.57 72.47
CA GLY A 411 -54.39 -70.91 72.08
C GLY A 411 -53.50 -72.05 72.58
N GLU A 412 -52.19 -71.91 72.39
CA GLU A 412 -51.22 -72.92 72.90
C GLU A 412 -51.23 -73.00 74.43
N MET A 413 -51.41 -71.85 75.13
CA MET A 413 -51.53 -71.82 76.58
C MET A 413 -52.85 -72.51 77.06
N LEU A 414 -53.95 -72.25 76.34
CA LEU A 414 -55.25 -72.91 76.64
C LEU A 414 -55.18 -74.46 76.38
N GLU A 415 -54.50 -74.83 75.31
CA GLU A 415 -54.28 -76.28 75.02
C GLU A 415 -53.45 -76.94 76.09
N ASN A 416 -52.39 -76.32 76.55
CA ASN A 416 -51.59 -76.79 77.68
C ASN A 416 -52.39 -76.85 78.97
N ILE A 417 -53.25 -75.85 79.27
CA ILE A 417 -54.16 -75.88 80.44
C ILE A 417 -55.16 -77.01 80.26
N ALA A 418 -55.75 -77.17 79.11
CA ALA A 418 -56.69 -78.28 78.87
C ALA A 418 -56.02 -79.64 79.01
N HIS A 419 -54.73 -79.80 78.56
CA HIS A 419 -53.95 -80.99 78.81
C HIS A 419 -53.64 -81.17 80.26
N GLN A 420 -53.31 -80.15 81.05
CA GLN A 420 -53.09 -80.25 82.51
C GLN A 420 -54.35 -80.57 83.28
N TRP A 421 -55.51 -80.09 82.82
CA TRP A 421 -56.80 -80.42 83.44
C TRP A 421 -57.34 -81.83 83.06
N ARG A 422 -56.97 -82.40 81.93
CA ARG A 422 -57.31 -83.79 81.54
C ARG A 422 -56.65 -84.82 82.42
N GLN A 423 -55.43 -84.55 82.94
CA GLN A 423 -54.75 -85.51 83.82
C GLN A 423 -55.48 -85.69 85.17
N PRO A 424 -55.91 -84.67 85.93
CA PRO A 424 -56.63 -84.91 87.17
C PRO A 424 -58.10 -85.39 86.97
N LEU A 425 -58.72 -84.98 85.80
CA LEU A 425 -60.10 -85.44 85.50
C LEU A 425 -60.16 -86.90 85.08
N SER A 426 -59.14 -87.47 84.44
CA SER A 426 -59.07 -88.89 84.14
C SER A 426 -58.85 -89.80 85.45
N THR A 427 -58.20 -89.09 86.43
CA THR A 427 -57.99 -89.85 87.76
C THR A 427 -59.24 -89.85 88.59
N ILE A 428 -60.21 -88.88 88.40
CA ILE A 428 -61.48 -88.79 89.14
C ILE A 428 -62.55 -89.79 88.53
N SER A 429 -62.38 -90.11 87.23
CA SER A 429 -63.36 -91.03 86.54
C SER A 429 -63.10 -92.56 86.76
N THR A 430 -62.13 -92.89 87.56
CA THR A 430 -61.74 -94.30 87.80
C THR A 430 -61.89 -94.72 89.32
N ILE A 431 -62.86 -93.98 90.03
CA ILE A 431 -63.32 -94.48 91.31
C ILE A 431 -64.79 -94.96 91.20
#